data_bed5d8f16cb1025bdf2d13b8984c1d43
#
_entry.id   bed5d8f16cb1025bdf2d13b8984c1d43
#
_cell.length_a   1.000
_cell.length_b   1.000
_cell.length_c   1.000
_cell.angle_alpha   90.00
_cell.angle_beta   90.00
_cell.angle_gamma   90.00
#
_symmetry.space_group_name_H-M   'P 1'
#
loop_
_entity.id
_entity.type
_entity.pdbx_description
1 polymer ?
#
loop_
_entity_poly.entity_id
_entity_poly.type
_entity_poly.pdbx_seq_one_letter_code
_entity_poly.pdbx_strand_id
1 'polypeptide(L)'
;MKKAVSMFLAAALAVGTFAGCGSSADTGSTGSAASTESGSTDSAADGSVFKIGGIGPTTGAAAIYGSAVMNAAQIAVDEINEAGGINGYQVEFKAEDDQNDAEKSVNAYNSLKDWGMQVLMGTVTTTPCIAVADKTAEDGMFEITPSASSTDVIENDNVFQACFTDPNQGTASAQYIGENNLATKVAVIYDSSDVYSSGIEATFVKEAANQGFEVVAEEAFTADSKTDFSTQLQKAQSEGADLVFLPIYYTEASIILNQANGMGYEPTFFGCDGMDGILDVKNFDTSL
;
A
#
# COMPACT_ATOMS: atom_id res chain seq x y z
N MET A 1 4.06 -43.45 8.96
CA MET A 1 2.83 -44.21 9.33
C MET A 1 2.05 -43.36 10.32
N LYS A 2 0.94 -42.87 9.97
CA LYS A 2 -0.40 -42.79 10.56
C LYS A 2 -1.15 -41.63 9.93
N LYS A 3 -2.09 -41.99 9.07
CA LYS A 3 -3.09 -41.12 8.46
C LYS A 3 -4.14 -40.78 9.51
N ALA A 4 -4.55 -39.51 9.60
CA ALA A 4 -5.77 -39.11 10.30
C ALA A 4 -6.76 -38.51 9.29
N VAL A 5 -7.91 -39.13 9.23
CA VAL A 5 -9.06 -38.85 8.37
C VAL A 5 -9.90 -37.78 9.10
N SER A 6 -10.22 -36.69 8.48
CA SER A 6 -11.20 -35.72 8.98
C SER A 6 -12.55 -35.94 8.33
N MET A 7 -13.54 -36.12 9.17
CA MET A 7 -14.94 -36.40 8.89
C MET A 7 -15.70 -35.10 8.61
N PHE A 8 -16.41 -35.05 7.49
CA PHE A 8 -17.40 -34.01 7.17
C PHE A 8 -18.67 -34.25 7.96
N LEU A 9 -19.17 -33.22 8.64
CA LEU A 9 -20.49 -33.24 9.27
C LEU A 9 -21.41 -32.31 8.46
N ALA A 10 -22.38 -32.90 7.75
CA ALA A 10 -23.44 -32.18 7.07
C ALA A 10 -24.63 -32.01 8.04
N ALA A 11 -25.06 -30.78 8.28
CA ALA A 11 -26.27 -30.47 9.02
C ALA A 11 -27.40 -30.14 8.03
N ALA A 12 -28.44 -30.96 8.05
CA ALA A 12 -29.66 -30.72 7.31
C ALA A 12 -30.62 -29.83 8.11
N LEU A 13 -31.11 -28.75 7.49
CA LEU A 13 -32.18 -27.91 8.03
C LEU A 13 -33.56 -28.41 7.56
N ALA A 14 -34.39 -28.72 8.52
CA ALA A 14 -35.78 -29.15 8.31
C ALA A 14 -36.67 -27.91 8.15
N VAL A 15 -37.51 -27.92 7.12
CA VAL A 15 -38.58 -26.98 6.84
C VAL A 15 -39.81 -27.38 7.68
N GLY A 16 -40.28 -26.50 8.56
CA GLY A 16 -41.52 -26.63 9.29
C GLY A 16 -42.64 -25.78 8.67
N THR A 17 -43.61 -26.45 8.05
CA THR A 17 -44.84 -25.83 7.58
C THR A 17 -45.88 -25.83 8.72
N PHE A 18 -46.42 -24.69 9.07
CA PHE A 18 -47.65 -24.60 9.89
C PHE A 18 -48.79 -24.14 8.99
N ALA A 19 -49.73 -25.04 8.78
CA ALA A 19 -51.06 -24.75 8.26
C ALA A 19 -52.03 -24.52 9.46
N GLY A 20 -52.73 -23.41 9.46
CA GLY A 20 -53.78 -23.10 10.39
C GLY A 20 -55.05 -22.64 9.65
N CYS A 21 -56.03 -23.51 9.54
CA CYS A 21 -57.37 -23.17 9.05
C CYS A 21 -58.21 -22.51 10.16
N GLY A 22 -59.02 -21.53 9.77
CA GLY A 22 -60.12 -20.97 10.60
C GLY A 22 -61.12 -20.25 9.71
N SER A 23 -62.32 -20.87 9.58
CA SER A 23 -63.47 -20.44 8.77
C SER A 23 -64.27 -19.32 9.41
N SER A 24 -64.93 -18.45 8.65
CA SER A 24 -66.36 -18.25 8.46
C SER A 24 -66.68 -16.91 7.77
N ALA A 25 -67.32 -17.00 6.62
CA ALA A 25 -68.55 -16.42 6.06
C ALA A 25 -68.86 -14.92 6.39
N ASP A 26 -69.21 -14.04 5.51
CA ASP A 26 -70.26 -14.07 4.49
C ASP A 26 -70.28 -12.74 3.68
N THR A 27 -70.79 -12.86 2.45
CA THR A 27 -71.49 -11.89 1.57
C THR A 27 -70.82 -10.63 1.05
N GLY A 28 -70.70 -10.59 -0.30
CA GLY A 28 -71.21 -9.49 -1.08
C GLY A 28 -70.35 -8.74 -2.08
N SER A 29 -70.39 -9.20 -3.33
CA SER A 29 -70.52 -8.36 -4.54
C SER A 29 -69.34 -7.61 -5.13
N THR A 30 -69.09 -8.00 -6.40
CA THR A 30 -68.67 -7.23 -7.59
C THR A 30 -67.23 -6.68 -7.68
N GLY A 31 -66.49 -7.34 -8.51
CA GLY A 31 -65.78 -6.82 -9.72
C GLY A 31 -64.69 -5.80 -9.55
N SER A 32 -63.47 -6.25 -9.74
CA SER A 32 -62.54 -5.66 -10.72
C SER A 32 -61.20 -6.41 -10.66
N ALA A 33 -60.68 -6.80 -11.80
CA ALA A 33 -59.35 -7.39 -11.92
C ALA A 33 -58.31 -6.38 -11.48
N ALA A 34 -57.58 -6.69 -10.40
CA ALA A 34 -56.33 -5.99 -10.05
C ALA A 34 -55.17 -6.92 -10.36
N SER A 35 -54.40 -6.55 -11.31
CA SER A 35 -53.09 -7.04 -11.61
C SER A 35 -52.21 -6.99 -10.34
N THR A 36 -51.75 -8.13 -9.92
CA THR A 36 -50.68 -8.24 -8.88
C THR A 36 -49.41 -7.68 -9.48
N GLU A 37 -49.14 -6.40 -9.28
CA GLU A 37 -47.82 -5.88 -9.37
C GLU A 37 -47.01 -6.45 -8.20
N SER A 38 -46.04 -7.29 -8.52
CA SER A 38 -44.96 -7.67 -7.64
C SER A 38 -44.18 -6.38 -7.36
N GLY A 39 -44.49 -5.71 -6.28
CA GLY A 39 -43.75 -4.59 -5.78
C GLY A 39 -42.37 -5.08 -5.32
N SER A 40 -41.38 -5.03 -6.19
CA SER A 40 -40.01 -4.83 -5.77
C SER A 40 -39.99 -3.49 -5.05
N THR A 41 -39.90 -3.54 -3.73
CA THR A 41 -39.49 -2.38 -2.95
C THR A 41 -38.03 -2.09 -3.33
N ASP A 42 -37.85 -1.35 -4.41
CA ASP A 42 -36.67 -0.56 -4.61
C ASP A 42 -36.65 0.47 -3.48
N SER A 43 -36.02 0.13 -2.39
CA SER A 43 -35.58 1.12 -1.41
C SER A 43 -34.45 1.86 -2.08
N ALA A 44 -34.80 2.83 -2.92
CA ALA A 44 -33.84 3.85 -3.33
C ALA A 44 -33.28 4.44 -2.01
N ALA A 45 -32.01 4.22 -1.77
CA ALA A 45 -31.27 4.97 -0.77
C ALA A 45 -31.58 6.46 -1.00
N ASP A 46 -31.74 7.21 0.07
CA ASP A 46 -32.17 8.63 0.07
C ASP A 46 -31.20 9.59 -0.66
N GLY A 47 -30.37 9.10 -1.56
CA GLY A 47 -29.30 9.82 -2.25
C GLY A 47 -28.01 9.92 -1.43
N SER A 48 -27.93 9.27 -0.27
CA SER A 48 -26.70 9.19 0.52
C SER A 48 -25.66 8.37 -0.20
N VAL A 49 -24.42 8.81 -0.14
CA VAL A 49 -23.25 8.15 -0.74
C VAL A 49 -22.26 7.80 0.37
N PHE A 50 -21.47 6.75 0.14
CA PHE A 50 -20.36 6.40 0.99
C PHE A 50 -19.08 7.02 0.43
N LYS A 51 -18.45 7.93 1.17
CA LYS A 51 -17.32 8.72 0.70
C LYS A 51 -16.00 8.15 1.18
N ILE A 52 -15.14 7.75 0.25
CA ILE A 52 -13.78 7.27 0.48
C ILE A 52 -12.79 8.32 -0.02
N GLY A 53 -11.91 8.78 0.85
CA GLY A 53 -10.79 9.64 0.47
C GLY A 53 -9.57 8.81 0.09
N GLY A 54 -8.79 9.29 -0.87
CA GLY A 54 -7.49 8.73 -1.23
C GLY A 54 -6.40 9.79 -1.12
N ILE A 55 -5.25 9.47 -0.52
CA ILE A 55 -4.08 10.35 -0.47
C ILE A 55 -2.85 9.58 -0.92
N GLY A 56 -2.08 10.19 -1.82
CA GLY A 56 -0.81 9.63 -2.26
C GLY A 56 -0.16 10.47 -3.36
N PRO A 57 1.11 10.23 -3.66
CA PRO A 57 1.85 11.01 -4.64
C PRO A 57 1.39 10.66 -6.06
N THR A 58 0.62 11.52 -6.70
CA THR A 58 0.26 11.40 -8.13
C THR A 58 1.13 12.27 -9.03
N THR A 59 1.94 13.13 -8.41
CA THR A 59 3.02 13.89 -9.07
C THR A 59 4.31 13.81 -8.24
N GLY A 60 5.45 14.22 -8.83
CA GLY A 60 6.76 14.20 -8.15
C GLY A 60 7.50 12.86 -8.29
N ALA A 61 8.52 12.66 -7.43
CA ALA A 61 9.50 11.57 -7.56
C ALA A 61 8.94 10.16 -7.29
N ALA A 62 7.82 10.06 -6.57
CA ALA A 62 7.15 8.80 -6.23
C ALA A 62 5.80 8.62 -6.97
N ALA A 63 5.56 9.37 -8.05
CA ALA A 63 4.26 9.47 -8.72
C ALA A 63 3.73 8.13 -9.28
N ILE A 64 4.60 7.20 -9.64
CA ILE A 64 4.21 5.90 -10.18
C ILE A 64 3.38 5.13 -9.16
N TYR A 65 3.78 5.10 -7.89
CA TYR A 65 3.06 4.39 -6.84
C TYR A 65 1.66 4.96 -6.59
N GLY A 66 1.59 6.28 -6.35
CA GLY A 66 0.33 6.94 -6.06
C GLY A 66 -0.65 6.85 -7.24
N SER A 67 -0.17 7.04 -8.47
CA SER A 67 -1.00 6.91 -9.67
C SER A 67 -1.55 5.50 -9.84
N ALA A 68 -0.74 4.46 -9.59
CA ALA A 68 -1.19 3.07 -9.65
C ALA A 68 -2.27 2.77 -8.59
N VAL A 69 -2.05 3.21 -7.36
CA VAL A 69 -2.99 3.04 -6.25
C VAL A 69 -4.31 3.76 -6.52
N MET A 70 -4.28 5.03 -6.94
CA MET A 70 -5.51 5.81 -7.19
C MET A 70 -6.30 5.24 -8.37
N ASN A 71 -5.63 4.78 -9.42
CA ASN A 71 -6.28 4.11 -10.55
C ASN A 71 -6.94 2.79 -10.11
N ALA A 72 -6.25 1.97 -9.31
CA ALA A 72 -6.81 0.72 -8.80
C ALA A 72 -8.00 0.96 -7.87
N ALA A 73 -7.94 1.98 -7.02
CA ALA A 73 -9.05 2.37 -6.16
C ALA A 73 -10.28 2.81 -6.98
N GLN A 74 -10.09 3.59 -8.04
CA GLN A 74 -11.18 4.00 -8.92
C GLN A 74 -11.83 2.80 -9.62
N ILE A 75 -11.03 1.84 -10.12
CA ILE A 75 -11.56 0.61 -10.73
C ILE A 75 -12.41 -0.17 -9.71
N ALA A 76 -11.93 -0.33 -8.49
CA ALA A 76 -12.67 -1.03 -7.44
C ALA A 76 -13.99 -0.30 -7.09
N VAL A 77 -13.99 1.03 -7.04
CA VAL A 77 -15.20 1.84 -6.81
C VAL A 77 -16.21 1.67 -7.94
N ASP A 78 -15.74 1.68 -9.17
CA ASP A 78 -16.61 1.50 -10.35
C ASP A 78 -17.27 0.09 -10.31
N GLU A 79 -16.51 -0.96 -10.04
CA GLU A 79 -17.03 -2.34 -9.90
C GLU A 79 -18.04 -2.46 -8.74
N ILE A 80 -17.75 -1.85 -7.58
CA ILE A 80 -18.68 -1.84 -6.43
C ILE A 80 -19.98 -1.14 -6.80
N ASN A 81 -19.91 -0.01 -7.50
CA ASN A 81 -21.07 0.76 -7.91
C ASN A 81 -21.90 0.04 -8.97
N GLU A 82 -21.25 -0.62 -9.95
CA GLU A 82 -21.93 -1.46 -10.94
C GLU A 82 -22.66 -2.65 -10.27
N ALA A 83 -22.10 -3.21 -9.19
CA ALA A 83 -22.73 -4.25 -8.40
C ALA A 83 -23.88 -3.78 -7.50
N GLY A 84 -24.19 -2.47 -7.49
CA GLY A 84 -25.28 -1.89 -6.69
C GLY A 84 -24.83 -1.18 -5.42
N GLY A 85 -23.53 -0.96 -5.25
CA GLY A 85 -22.95 -0.25 -4.11
C GLY A 85 -22.81 -1.10 -2.86
N ILE A 86 -22.47 -0.46 -1.75
CA ILE A 86 -22.34 -1.09 -0.42
C ILE A 86 -23.67 -0.95 0.30
N ASN A 87 -24.38 -2.06 0.51
CA ASN A 87 -25.71 -2.07 1.10
C ASN A 87 -26.72 -1.13 0.40
N GLY A 88 -26.59 -0.95 -0.92
CA GLY A 88 -27.43 -0.05 -1.72
C GLY A 88 -26.95 1.41 -1.78
N TYR A 89 -25.89 1.76 -1.07
CA TYR A 89 -25.26 3.08 -1.14
C TYR A 89 -24.18 3.09 -2.21
N GLN A 90 -24.21 4.08 -3.09
CA GLN A 90 -23.12 4.29 -4.05
C GLN A 90 -21.89 4.80 -3.33
N VAL A 91 -20.71 4.46 -3.85
CA VAL A 91 -19.41 4.92 -3.35
C VAL A 91 -18.94 6.11 -4.19
N GLU A 92 -18.57 7.20 -3.52
CA GLU A 92 -17.80 8.29 -4.12
C GLU A 92 -16.34 8.20 -3.67
N PHE A 93 -15.42 8.30 -4.61
CA PHE A 93 -13.98 8.33 -4.36
C PHE A 93 -13.40 9.69 -4.76
N LYS A 94 -12.61 10.27 -3.88
CA LYS A 94 -11.86 11.51 -4.15
C LYS A 94 -10.42 11.33 -3.76
N ALA A 95 -9.49 11.52 -4.72
CA ALA A 95 -8.05 11.47 -4.50
C ALA A 95 -7.44 12.88 -4.38
N GLU A 96 -6.44 13.01 -3.51
CA GLU A 96 -5.62 14.21 -3.34
C GLU A 96 -4.14 13.85 -3.49
N ASP A 97 -3.37 14.71 -4.16
CA ASP A 97 -1.93 14.54 -4.39
C ASP A 97 -1.12 15.11 -3.22
N ASP A 98 -0.32 14.29 -2.59
CA ASP A 98 0.58 14.70 -1.51
C ASP A 98 2.03 14.93 -1.96
N GLN A 99 2.38 14.56 -3.18
CA GLN A 99 3.74 14.68 -3.73
C GLN A 99 4.83 14.00 -2.86
N ASN A 100 4.47 13.01 -2.05
CA ASN A 100 5.34 12.38 -1.06
C ASN A 100 5.87 13.36 0.00
N ASP A 101 5.02 14.29 0.45
CA ASP A 101 5.35 15.35 1.39
C ASP A 101 4.38 15.32 2.58
N ALA A 102 4.92 15.25 3.81
CA ALA A 102 4.14 15.11 5.03
C ALA A 102 3.17 16.27 5.29
N GLU A 103 3.59 17.51 5.02
CA GLU A 103 2.73 18.69 5.24
C GLU A 103 1.58 18.73 4.22
N LYS A 104 1.87 18.39 2.96
CA LYS A 104 0.85 18.30 1.91
C LYS A 104 -0.15 17.19 2.20
N SER A 105 0.31 16.06 2.74
CA SER A 105 -0.59 14.96 3.14
C SER A 105 -1.58 15.38 4.22
N VAL A 106 -1.11 16.09 5.24
CA VAL A 106 -1.99 16.65 6.28
C VAL A 106 -2.99 17.64 5.69
N ASN A 107 -2.56 18.48 4.74
CA ASN A 107 -3.47 19.40 4.05
C ASN A 107 -4.49 18.67 3.18
N ALA A 108 -4.07 17.62 2.48
CA ALA A 108 -4.95 16.74 1.70
C ALA A 108 -5.98 16.04 2.60
N TYR A 109 -5.55 15.54 3.75
CA TYR A 109 -6.44 14.95 4.76
C TYR A 109 -7.52 15.94 5.21
N ASN A 110 -7.15 17.16 5.56
CA ASN A 110 -8.10 18.19 5.96
C ASN A 110 -9.10 18.53 4.84
N SER A 111 -8.64 18.61 3.58
CA SER A 111 -9.49 18.82 2.40
C SER A 111 -10.52 17.71 2.22
N LEU A 112 -10.10 16.44 2.37
CA LEU A 112 -10.98 15.28 2.28
C LEU A 112 -11.96 15.19 3.46
N LYS A 113 -11.53 15.55 4.66
CA LYS A 113 -12.40 15.64 5.84
C LYS A 113 -13.49 16.70 5.63
N ASP A 114 -13.14 17.88 5.13
CA ASP A 114 -14.10 18.93 4.80
C ASP A 114 -15.08 18.52 3.68
N TRP A 115 -14.65 17.69 2.75
CA TRP A 115 -15.52 17.08 1.74
C TRP A 115 -16.50 16.07 2.36
N GLY A 116 -16.26 15.61 3.57
CA GLY A 116 -17.09 14.67 4.31
C GLY A 116 -16.71 13.20 4.09
N MET A 117 -15.43 12.93 3.88
CA MET A 117 -14.87 11.58 3.82
C MET A 117 -15.21 10.78 5.10
N GLN A 118 -15.49 9.48 4.94
CA GLN A 118 -15.86 8.56 6.03
C GLN A 118 -14.78 7.51 6.30
N VAL A 119 -13.95 7.23 5.30
CA VAL A 119 -12.81 6.30 5.35
C VAL A 119 -11.67 6.87 4.53
N LEU A 120 -10.45 6.76 5.03
CA LEU A 120 -9.24 7.10 4.31
C LEU A 120 -8.53 5.84 3.77
N MET A 121 -8.30 5.80 2.47
CA MET A 121 -7.37 4.89 1.80
C MET A 121 -6.10 5.68 1.46
N GLY A 122 -5.07 5.44 2.22
CA GLY A 122 -3.80 6.20 2.12
C GLY A 122 -3.17 6.42 3.50
N THR A 123 -2.01 7.10 3.61
CA THR A 123 -1.33 7.54 2.40
C THR A 123 -0.52 6.39 1.79
N VAL A 124 0.03 6.60 0.59
CA VAL A 124 0.73 5.54 -0.17
C VAL A 124 2.16 5.34 0.33
N THR A 125 2.83 6.38 0.79
CA THR A 125 4.23 6.35 1.24
C THR A 125 4.34 6.58 2.75
N THR A 126 5.42 6.09 3.35
CA THR A 126 5.59 5.95 4.81
C THR A 126 5.57 7.29 5.57
N THR A 127 6.47 8.22 5.26
CA THR A 127 6.58 9.49 5.99
C THR A 127 5.29 10.32 5.94
N PRO A 128 4.61 10.48 4.79
CA PRO A 128 3.27 11.03 4.71
C PRO A 128 2.22 10.30 5.56
N CYS A 129 2.24 8.96 5.57
CA CYS A 129 1.27 8.15 6.30
C CYS A 129 1.39 8.36 7.81
N ILE A 130 2.61 8.37 8.36
CA ILE A 130 2.85 8.66 9.77
C ILE A 130 2.28 10.05 10.14
N ALA A 131 2.50 11.05 9.31
CA ALA A 131 2.00 12.40 9.57
C ALA A 131 0.46 12.50 9.57
N VAL A 132 -0.22 11.66 8.79
CA VAL A 132 -1.69 11.62 8.72
C VAL A 132 -2.29 10.71 9.79
N ALA A 133 -1.61 9.61 10.16
CA ALA A 133 -2.07 8.64 11.14
C ALA A 133 -2.46 9.27 12.50
N ASP A 134 -1.68 10.25 12.97
CA ASP A 134 -2.00 11.00 14.19
C ASP A 134 -3.30 11.82 14.04
N LYS A 135 -3.55 12.37 12.85
CA LYS A 135 -4.78 13.16 12.58
C LYS A 135 -6.00 12.26 12.47
N THR A 136 -5.87 11.11 11.82
CA THR A 136 -6.97 10.15 11.75
C THR A 136 -7.30 9.56 13.12
N ALA A 137 -6.30 9.36 13.99
CA ALA A 137 -6.51 8.92 15.36
C ALA A 137 -7.23 9.98 16.20
N GLU A 138 -6.83 11.26 16.12
CA GLU A 138 -7.51 12.39 16.80
C GLU A 138 -9.00 12.49 16.41
N ASP A 139 -9.31 12.19 15.14
CA ASP A 139 -10.66 12.29 14.58
C ASP A 139 -11.47 10.98 14.69
N GLY A 140 -10.86 9.87 15.10
CA GLY A 140 -11.48 8.53 15.09
C GLY A 140 -11.80 8.05 13.67
N MET A 141 -11.05 8.48 12.68
CA MET A 141 -11.18 8.13 11.27
C MET A 141 -10.51 6.78 11.01
N PHE A 142 -11.22 5.85 10.35
CA PHE A 142 -10.59 4.63 9.85
C PHE A 142 -9.62 4.95 8.71
N GLU A 143 -8.40 4.42 8.81
CA GLU A 143 -7.35 4.57 7.80
C GLU A 143 -6.79 3.21 7.41
N ILE A 144 -6.59 3.00 6.10
CA ILE A 144 -5.87 1.86 5.58
C ILE A 144 -4.84 2.31 4.55
N THR A 145 -3.56 2.04 4.82
CA THR A 145 -2.51 2.29 3.85
C THR A 145 -2.32 1.08 2.93
N PRO A 146 -2.26 1.30 1.60
CA PRO A 146 -2.00 0.22 0.65
C PRO A 146 -0.53 -0.22 0.66
N SER A 147 0.42 0.69 0.92
CA SER A 147 1.85 0.43 0.71
C SER A 147 2.83 1.15 1.64
N ALA A 148 2.39 2.06 2.50
CA ALA A 148 3.29 2.61 3.52
C ALA A 148 3.73 1.51 4.48
N SER A 149 5.02 1.17 4.48
CA SER A 149 5.54 -0.11 4.95
C SER A 149 6.26 -0.06 6.31
N SER A 150 6.53 1.12 6.88
CA SER A 150 7.03 1.21 8.24
C SER A 150 6.00 0.68 9.26
N THR A 151 6.49 0.07 10.33
CA THR A 151 5.63 -0.31 11.47
C THR A 151 5.08 0.88 12.23
N ASP A 152 5.70 2.05 12.11
CA ASP A 152 5.28 3.27 12.78
C ASP A 152 3.93 3.81 12.26
N VAL A 153 3.53 3.41 11.03
CA VAL A 153 2.23 3.80 10.46
C VAL A 153 1.03 3.18 11.19
N ILE A 154 1.25 2.05 11.88
CA ILE A 154 0.20 1.30 12.59
C ILE A 154 0.32 1.39 14.12
N GLU A 155 0.95 2.43 14.64
CA GLU A 155 1.01 2.66 16.10
C GLU A 155 -0.37 3.00 16.70
N ASN A 156 -1.27 3.57 15.90
CA ASN A 156 -2.63 3.91 16.29
C ASN A 156 -3.63 2.80 15.90
N ASP A 157 -4.54 2.43 16.79
CA ASP A 157 -5.50 1.32 16.62
C ASP A 157 -6.49 1.50 15.44
N ASN A 158 -6.60 2.70 14.88
CA ASN A 158 -7.48 3.03 13.75
C ASN A 158 -6.81 2.91 12.40
N VAL A 159 -5.49 2.64 12.35
CA VAL A 159 -4.70 2.54 11.11
C VAL A 159 -4.34 1.10 10.81
N PHE A 160 -4.58 0.68 9.58
CA PHE A 160 -4.30 -0.66 9.08
C PHE A 160 -3.34 -0.61 7.90
N GLN A 161 -2.50 -1.63 7.78
CA GLN A 161 -1.49 -1.75 6.73
C GLN A 161 -1.78 -3.00 5.89
N ALA A 162 -1.88 -2.84 4.57
CA ALA A 162 -2.18 -3.93 3.65
C ALA A 162 -0.92 -4.58 3.04
N CYS A 163 0.24 -3.95 3.17
CA CYS A 163 1.52 -4.43 2.64
C CYS A 163 2.37 -5.13 3.72
N PHE A 164 3.51 -5.69 3.30
CA PHE A 164 4.58 -6.15 4.19
C PHE A 164 5.27 -4.96 4.88
N THR A 165 6.17 -5.26 5.84
CA THR A 165 6.82 -4.20 6.65
C THR A 165 8.28 -4.00 6.28
N ASP A 166 8.82 -2.79 6.53
CA ASP A 166 10.24 -2.44 6.35
C ASP A 166 11.19 -3.39 7.07
N PRO A 167 10.95 -3.78 8.34
CA PRO A 167 11.78 -4.79 9.00
C PRO A 167 11.83 -6.13 8.26
N ASN A 168 10.73 -6.54 7.61
CA ASN A 168 10.73 -7.76 6.81
C ASN A 168 11.52 -7.59 5.51
N GLN A 169 11.44 -6.43 4.86
CA GLN A 169 12.21 -6.15 3.65
C GLN A 169 13.72 -6.18 3.92
N GLY A 170 14.18 -5.45 4.94
CA GLY A 170 15.59 -5.41 5.30
C GLY A 170 16.13 -6.79 5.67
N THR A 171 15.41 -7.51 6.54
CA THR A 171 15.78 -8.87 6.95
C THR A 171 15.81 -9.84 5.79
N ALA A 172 14.75 -9.88 4.97
CA ALA A 172 14.66 -10.80 3.82
C ALA A 172 15.70 -10.50 2.76
N SER A 173 16.02 -9.23 2.52
CA SER A 173 17.07 -8.82 1.57
C SER A 173 18.44 -9.33 2.01
N ALA A 174 18.81 -9.14 3.28
CA ALA A 174 20.07 -9.63 3.80
C ALA A 174 20.16 -11.17 3.74
N GLN A 175 19.09 -11.88 4.13
CA GLN A 175 19.02 -13.33 4.04
C GLN A 175 19.16 -13.81 2.61
N TYR A 176 18.45 -13.21 1.66
CA TYR A 176 18.51 -13.58 0.25
C TYR A 176 19.92 -13.40 -0.34
N ILE A 177 20.59 -12.30 -0.03
CA ILE A 177 21.98 -12.04 -0.47
C ILE A 177 22.91 -13.10 0.09
N GLY A 178 22.82 -13.42 1.39
CA GLY A 178 23.65 -14.40 2.04
C GLY A 178 23.41 -15.84 1.60
N GLU A 179 22.15 -16.28 1.58
CA GLU A 179 21.77 -17.65 1.20
C GLU A 179 22.13 -17.97 -0.26
N ASN A 180 22.05 -16.98 -1.14
CA ASN A 180 22.40 -17.14 -2.54
C ASN A 180 23.84 -16.77 -2.88
N ASN A 181 24.65 -16.36 -1.88
CA ASN A 181 26.03 -15.95 -2.05
C ASN A 181 26.19 -14.88 -3.16
N LEU A 182 25.32 -13.88 -3.16
CA LEU A 182 25.32 -12.85 -4.21
C LEU A 182 26.46 -11.86 -4.05
N ALA A 183 27.01 -11.71 -2.85
CA ALA A 183 28.08 -10.77 -2.53
C ALA A 183 28.96 -11.28 -1.39
N THR A 184 30.18 -10.73 -1.32
CA THR A 184 31.07 -10.89 -0.17
C THR A 184 31.21 -9.59 0.60
N LYS A 185 31.07 -8.45 -0.06
CA LYS A 185 31.15 -7.11 0.47
C LYS A 185 30.01 -6.25 -0.04
N VAL A 186 29.17 -5.78 0.86
CA VAL A 186 27.99 -4.98 0.55
C VAL A 186 28.19 -3.55 1.01
N ALA A 187 27.88 -2.57 0.14
CA ALA A 187 27.64 -1.20 0.56
C ALA A 187 26.12 -0.94 0.60
N VAL A 188 25.68 -0.11 1.53
CA VAL A 188 24.30 0.37 1.60
C VAL A 188 24.30 1.86 1.30
N ILE A 189 23.43 2.31 0.39
CA ILE A 189 23.20 3.75 0.13
C ILE A 189 21.72 4.02 0.41
N TYR A 190 21.43 4.90 1.38
CA TYR A 190 20.08 5.10 1.89
C TYR A 190 19.75 6.57 2.19
N ASP A 191 18.47 6.90 2.22
CA ASP A 191 17.96 8.22 2.65
C ASP A 191 17.75 8.23 4.16
N SER A 192 18.64 8.88 4.90
CA SER A 192 18.54 8.99 6.36
C SER A 192 17.44 9.96 6.82
N SER A 193 16.83 10.72 5.92
CA SER A 193 15.70 11.61 6.20
C SER A 193 14.34 10.98 5.93
N ASP A 194 14.30 9.76 5.39
CA ASP A 194 13.07 9.01 5.11
C ASP A 194 12.97 7.78 6.04
N VAL A 195 11.84 7.67 6.75
CA VAL A 195 11.59 6.57 7.69
C VAL A 195 11.56 5.21 7.00
N TYR A 196 10.99 5.13 5.78
CA TYR A 196 11.01 3.92 4.95
C TYR A 196 12.45 3.44 4.71
N SER A 197 13.28 4.30 4.14
CA SER A 197 14.64 3.98 3.74
C SER A 197 15.52 3.59 4.93
N SER A 198 15.50 4.41 5.99
CA SER A 198 16.28 4.17 7.20
C SER A 198 15.81 2.95 8.00
N GLY A 199 14.50 2.65 7.98
CA GLY A 199 13.93 1.47 8.64
C GLY A 199 14.38 0.15 7.99
N ILE A 200 14.43 0.11 6.66
CA ILE A 200 14.93 -1.05 5.91
C ILE A 200 16.44 -1.21 6.11
N GLU A 201 17.22 -0.11 5.98
CA GLU A 201 18.66 -0.11 6.21
C GLU A 201 19.02 -0.69 7.57
N ALA A 202 18.43 -0.17 8.64
CA ALA A 202 18.73 -0.60 10.01
C ALA A 202 18.51 -2.11 10.25
N THR A 203 17.46 -2.67 9.65
CA THR A 203 17.16 -4.11 9.77
C THR A 203 18.01 -4.96 8.84
N PHE A 204 18.36 -4.45 7.66
CA PHE A 204 19.30 -5.09 6.76
C PHE A 204 20.69 -5.23 7.39
N VAL A 205 21.27 -4.15 7.90
CA VAL A 205 22.60 -4.14 8.55
C VAL A 205 22.63 -5.06 9.75
N LYS A 206 21.58 -5.04 10.57
CA LYS A 206 21.45 -5.92 11.72
C LYS A 206 21.44 -7.40 11.32
N GLU A 207 20.68 -7.76 10.29
CA GLU A 207 20.59 -9.14 9.82
C GLU A 207 21.85 -9.57 9.05
N ALA A 208 22.51 -8.68 8.33
CA ALA A 208 23.75 -8.93 7.61
C ALA A 208 24.84 -9.56 8.49
N ALA A 209 24.86 -9.21 9.79
CA ALA A 209 25.79 -9.80 10.77
C ALA A 209 25.61 -11.33 10.95
N ASN A 210 24.45 -11.88 10.57
CA ASN A 210 24.13 -13.31 10.62
C ASN A 210 24.37 -14.01 9.27
N GLN A 211 24.67 -13.23 8.22
CA GLN A 211 24.86 -13.72 6.88
C GLN A 211 26.36 -13.84 6.52
N GLY A 212 26.66 -14.45 5.42
CA GLY A 212 28.05 -14.75 5.03
C GLY A 212 28.79 -13.62 4.30
N PHE A 213 28.34 -12.39 4.36
CA PHE A 213 28.93 -11.21 3.74
C PHE A 213 29.20 -10.08 4.77
N GLU A 214 30.02 -9.11 4.38
CA GLU A 214 30.37 -7.96 5.21
C GLU A 214 29.71 -6.68 4.66
N VAL A 215 29.07 -5.88 5.52
CA VAL A 215 28.69 -4.51 5.18
C VAL A 215 29.92 -3.62 5.37
N VAL A 216 30.48 -3.15 4.25
CA VAL A 216 31.75 -2.40 4.23
C VAL A 216 31.54 -0.88 4.19
N ALA A 217 30.36 -0.42 3.84
CA ALA A 217 30.01 1.00 3.81
C ALA A 217 28.50 1.18 4.04
N GLU A 218 28.14 2.16 4.85
CA GLU A 218 26.76 2.63 5.09
C GLU A 218 26.76 4.13 4.78
N GLU A 219 26.26 4.48 3.59
CA GLU A 219 26.39 5.82 3.03
C GLU A 219 25.02 6.51 2.95
N ALA A 220 24.83 7.50 3.81
CA ALA A 220 23.60 8.25 3.86
C ALA A 220 23.56 9.40 2.85
N PHE A 221 22.35 9.74 2.41
CA PHE A 221 21.98 11.03 1.84
C PHE A 221 20.72 11.56 2.52
N THR A 222 20.27 12.77 2.15
CA THR A 222 19.06 13.38 2.70
C THR A 222 18.23 14.00 1.59
N ALA A 223 17.01 14.42 1.91
CA ALA A 223 16.09 15.10 0.99
C ALA A 223 16.73 16.26 0.21
N ASP A 224 17.72 16.95 0.80
CA ASP A 224 18.41 18.09 0.18
C ASP A 224 19.56 17.69 -0.77
N SER A 225 19.92 16.39 -0.87
CA SER A 225 21.09 15.90 -1.60
C SER A 225 20.79 14.70 -2.52
N LYS A 226 19.66 14.76 -3.25
CA LYS A 226 19.12 13.66 -4.07
C LYS A 226 19.56 13.66 -5.54
N THR A 227 20.62 14.37 -5.91
CA THR A 227 21.01 14.53 -7.32
C THR A 227 22.44 14.13 -7.64
N ASP A 228 23.31 14.03 -6.64
CA ASP A 228 24.70 13.61 -6.79
C ASP A 228 25.09 12.64 -5.68
N PHE A 229 25.40 11.42 -6.07
CA PHE A 229 25.76 10.30 -5.21
C PHE A 229 27.24 9.87 -5.43
N SER A 230 28.03 10.70 -6.11
CA SER A 230 29.42 10.38 -6.45
C SER A 230 30.28 10.08 -5.23
N THR A 231 30.04 10.77 -4.10
CA THR A 231 30.78 10.54 -2.84
C THR A 231 30.47 9.16 -2.27
N GLN A 232 29.19 8.79 -2.19
CA GLN A 232 28.73 7.51 -1.68
C GLN A 232 29.25 6.35 -2.56
N LEU A 233 29.15 6.50 -3.87
CA LEU A 233 29.63 5.53 -4.83
C LEU A 233 31.16 5.37 -4.78
N GLN A 234 31.93 6.46 -4.66
CA GLN A 234 33.38 6.41 -4.48
C GLN A 234 33.76 5.68 -3.19
N LYS A 235 32.99 5.90 -2.11
CA LYS A 235 33.23 5.20 -0.85
C LYS A 235 32.96 3.70 -1.01
N ALA A 236 31.82 3.30 -1.55
CA ALA A 236 31.48 1.91 -1.82
C ALA A 236 32.56 1.22 -2.68
N GLN A 237 32.98 1.87 -3.77
CA GLN A 237 34.03 1.36 -4.66
C GLN A 237 35.39 1.23 -3.96
N SER A 238 35.79 2.21 -3.14
CA SER A 238 37.08 2.19 -2.44
C SER A 238 37.16 1.12 -1.35
N GLU A 239 36.05 0.77 -0.72
CA GLU A 239 35.95 -0.34 0.23
C GLU A 239 35.82 -1.71 -0.46
N GLY A 240 35.67 -1.70 -1.76
CA GLY A 240 35.61 -2.90 -2.61
C GLY A 240 34.29 -3.63 -2.50
N ALA A 241 33.18 -2.90 -2.34
CA ALA A 241 31.85 -3.50 -2.39
C ALA A 241 31.58 -4.10 -3.77
N ASP A 242 31.17 -5.36 -3.79
CA ASP A 242 30.77 -6.12 -4.97
C ASP A 242 29.24 -6.10 -5.19
N LEU A 243 28.49 -5.63 -4.17
CA LEU A 243 27.07 -5.34 -4.24
C LEU A 243 26.75 -4.00 -3.54
N VAL A 244 25.85 -3.23 -4.13
CA VAL A 244 25.27 -2.02 -3.52
C VAL A 244 23.79 -2.25 -3.27
N PHE A 245 23.40 -2.25 -1.99
CA PHE A 245 22.00 -2.32 -1.57
C PHE A 245 21.39 -0.93 -1.52
N LEU A 246 20.22 -0.78 -2.15
CA LEU A 246 19.51 0.48 -2.34
C LEU A 246 18.09 0.40 -1.76
N PRO A 247 17.89 0.57 -0.44
CA PRO A 247 16.57 0.66 0.18
C PRO A 247 15.98 2.07 -0.03
N ILE A 248 15.74 2.44 -1.27
CA ILE A 248 15.32 3.78 -1.71
C ILE A 248 14.31 3.71 -2.85
N TYR A 249 13.73 4.85 -3.22
CA TYR A 249 12.79 4.92 -4.33
C TYR A 249 13.50 4.94 -5.69
N TYR A 250 12.76 4.56 -6.71
CA TYR A 250 13.26 4.35 -8.09
C TYR A 250 13.93 5.57 -8.73
N THR A 251 13.51 6.79 -8.37
CA THR A 251 14.08 8.02 -8.95
C THR A 251 15.54 8.17 -8.55
N GLU A 252 15.85 8.11 -7.26
CA GLU A 252 17.21 8.19 -6.73
C GLU A 252 18.04 6.99 -7.14
N ALA A 253 17.46 5.78 -7.13
CA ALA A 253 18.10 4.57 -7.61
C ALA A 253 18.57 4.72 -9.07
N SER A 254 17.73 5.25 -9.95
CA SER A 254 18.07 5.46 -11.35
C SER A 254 19.27 6.41 -11.54
N ILE A 255 19.38 7.44 -10.71
CA ILE A 255 20.50 8.39 -10.72
C ILE A 255 21.77 7.69 -10.25
N ILE A 256 21.71 6.90 -9.18
CA ILE A 256 22.84 6.13 -8.63
C ILE A 256 23.38 5.15 -9.67
N LEU A 257 22.52 4.37 -10.33
CA LEU A 257 22.96 3.42 -11.37
C LEU A 257 23.65 4.14 -12.54
N ASN A 258 23.06 5.23 -13.02
CA ASN A 258 23.67 6.03 -14.10
C ASN A 258 25.02 6.63 -13.69
N GLN A 259 25.16 7.14 -12.46
CA GLN A 259 26.42 7.71 -11.98
C GLN A 259 27.49 6.63 -11.79
N ALA A 260 27.13 5.46 -11.24
CA ALA A 260 28.05 4.33 -11.11
C ALA A 260 28.59 3.89 -12.47
N ASN A 261 27.72 3.74 -13.48
CA ASN A 261 28.11 3.43 -14.85
C ASN A 261 29.08 4.49 -15.41
N GLY A 262 28.77 5.78 -15.22
CA GLY A 262 29.63 6.90 -15.62
C GLY A 262 31.01 6.90 -14.95
N MET A 263 31.14 6.32 -13.77
CA MET A 263 32.37 6.15 -13.00
C MET A 263 33.13 4.86 -13.37
N GLY A 264 32.55 3.97 -14.16
CA GLY A 264 33.10 2.64 -14.46
C GLY A 264 33.07 1.73 -13.20
N TYR A 265 32.12 1.94 -12.31
CA TYR A 265 31.88 1.10 -11.15
C TYR A 265 30.67 0.21 -11.42
N GLU A 266 30.89 -1.08 -11.56
CA GLU A 266 29.91 -2.07 -12.00
C GLU A 266 29.66 -3.15 -10.91
N PRO A 267 29.14 -2.76 -9.72
CA PRO A 267 28.73 -3.73 -8.71
C PRO A 267 27.38 -4.37 -9.11
N THR A 268 27.00 -5.43 -8.42
CA THR A 268 25.58 -5.84 -8.42
C THR A 268 24.76 -4.80 -7.66
N PHE A 269 23.70 -4.27 -8.27
CA PHE A 269 22.71 -3.47 -7.55
C PHE A 269 21.57 -4.34 -7.06
N PHE A 270 21.17 -4.15 -5.82
CA PHE A 270 20.07 -4.86 -5.20
C PHE A 270 19.15 -3.87 -4.49
N GLY A 271 17.87 -3.93 -4.73
CA GLY A 271 16.87 -3.03 -4.14
C GLY A 271 15.74 -3.79 -3.49
N CYS A 272 14.78 -3.03 -3.02
CA CYS A 272 13.52 -3.51 -2.45
C CYS A 272 12.33 -2.96 -3.26
N ASP A 273 11.11 -2.99 -2.71
CA ASP A 273 9.90 -2.56 -3.42
C ASP A 273 9.98 -1.13 -3.97
N GLY A 274 10.70 -0.23 -3.30
CA GLY A 274 10.92 1.14 -3.76
C GLY A 274 11.64 1.27 -5.10
N MET A 275 12.23 0.20 -5.63
CA MET A 275 12.79 0.21 -6.99
C MET A 275 11.75 -0.10 -8.08
N ASP A 276 10.55 -0.52 -7.72
CA ASP A 276 9.48 -0.71 -8.70
C ASP A 276 9.19 0.60 -9.45
N GLY A 277 9.13 0.53 -10.78
CA GLY A 277 8.99 1.71 -11.63
C GLY A 277 10.31 2.26 -12.19
N ILE A 278 11.48 1.74 -11.82
CA ILE A 278 12.78 2.23 -12.35
C ILE A 278 12.85 2.12 -13.88
N LEU A 279 12.22 1.11 -14.47
CA LEU A 279 12.17 0.90 -15.91
C LEU A 279 11.33 1.95 -16.65
N ASP A 280 10.43 2.63 -15.94
CA ASP A 280 9.57 3.68 -16.49
C ASP A 280 10.21 5.08 -16.38
N VAL A 281 11.38 5.19 -15.73
CA VAL A 281 12.11 6.46 -15.65
C VAL A 281 12.53 6.88 -17.05
N LYS A 282 12.18 8.12 -17.40
CA LYS A 282 12.46 8.65 -18.73
C LYS A 282 13.96 8.60 -19.07
N ASN A 283 14.30 7.94 -20.17
CA ASN A 283 15.66 7.73 -20.67
C ASN A 283 16.55 6.89 -19.73
N PHE A 284 15.97 6.08 -18.87
CA PHE A 284 16.74 5.11 -18.10
C PHE A 284 17.36 4.07 -19.04
N ASP A 285 18.64 3.79 -18.84
CA ASP A 285 19.34 2.75 -19.59
C ASP A 285 19.03 1.38 -18.96
N THR A 286 18.17 0.62 -19.59
CA THR A 286 17.74 -0.71 -19.10
C THR A 286 18.81 -1.80 -19.21
N SER A 287 20.01 -1.46 -19.65
CA SER A 287 21.17 -2.38 -19.64
C SER A 287 22.00 -2.30 -18.35
N LEU A 288 21.66 -1.37 -17.46
CA LEU A 288 22.33 -1.17 -16.17
C LEU A 288 21.84 -2.14 -15.11
#